data_bf5a50722f74cb7f90a5301b8655471b
#
_entry.id   bf5a50722f74cb7f90a5301b8655471b
#
_cell.length_a   1.000
_cell.length_b   1.000
_cell.length_c   1.000
_cell.angle_alpha   90.00
_cell.angle_beta   90.00
_cell.angle_gamma   90.00
#
_symmetry.space_group_name_H-M   'P 1'
#
loop_
_entity.id
_entity.type
_entity.pdbx_description
1 polymer ?
#
loop_
_entity_poly.entity_id
_entity_poly.type
_entity_poly.pdbx_seq_one_letter_code
_entity_poly.pdbx_strand_id
1 'polypeptide(L)'
;MAEILTAAQRVVLARHIARPGTADFIAALFTDFFEQKGDRQNREDPSILGGIALYKGHPVTVIGHRKGKTLEENVAYNFGMPGPEGYRKAQRLMDQAEKFKRPVITFVDTPGAY
;
A
#
# COMPACT_ATOMS: atom_id res chain seq x y z
N MET A 1 27.11 -4.44 16.54
CA MET A 1 26.24 -5.58 16.93
C MET A 1 24.80 -5.10 16.96
N ALA A 2 23.90 -5.86 16.36
CA ALA A 2 22.50 -5.47 16.33
C ALA A 2 21.87 -5.55 17.71
N GLU A 3 21.12 -4.53 18.08
CA GLU A 3 20.40 -4.48 19.33
C GLU A 3 19.17 -5.41 19.26
N ILE A 4 18.95 -6.17 20.33
CA ILE A 4 17.80 -7.04 20.42
C ILE A 4 16.62 -6.22 20.95
N LEU A 5 15.57 -6.11 20.14
CA LEU A 5 14.37 -5.38 20.47
C LEU A 5 13.32 -6.30 21.11
N THR A 6 12.59 -5.77 22.08
CA THR A 6 11.42 -6.46 22.62
C THR A 6 10.27 -6.40 21.61
N ALA A 7 9.27 -7.26 21.79
CA ALA A 7 8.07 -7.23 20.94
C ALA A 7 7.37 -5.85 21.01
N ALA A 8 7.27 -5.26 22.19
CA ALA A 8 6.68 -3.93 22.36
C ALA A 8 7.46 -2.85 21.60
N GLN A 9 8.80 -2.90 21.67
CA GLN A 9 9.66 -1.97 20.94
C GLN A 9 9.48 -2.12 19.43
N ARG A 10 9.34 -3.35 18.93
CA ARG A 10 9.09 -3.61 17.50
C ARG A 10 7.76 -3.02 17.05
N VAL A 11 6.72 -3.11 17.86
CA VAL A 11 5.41 -2.52 17.55
C VAL A 11 5.52 -1.00 17.48
N VAL A 12 6.23 -0.37 18.42
CA VAL A 12 6.45 1.08 18.40
C VAL A 12 7.17 1.51 17.12
N LEU A 13 8.24 0.79 16.76
CA LEU A 13 8.96 1.08 15.51
C LEU A 13 8.09 0.88 14.28
N ALA A 14 7.29 -0.19 14.25
CA ALA A 14 6.40 -0.47 13.13
C ALA A 14 5.37 0.65 12.93
N ARG A 15 4.99 1.34 13.99
CA ARG A 15 4.01 2.42 13.97
C ARG A 15 4.64 3.81 13.90
N HIS A 16 5.96 3.89 13.84
CA HIS A 16 6.65 5.18 13.85
C HIS A 16 6.32 5.98 12.60
N ILE A 17 5.91 7.24 12.78
CA ILE A 17 5.45 8.11 11.70
C ILE A 17 6.53 8.42 10.67
N ALA A 18 7.80 8.37 11.08
CA ALA A 18 8.93 8.67 10.19
C ALA A 18 9.33 7.50 9.29
N ARG A 19 8.76 6.30 9.51
CA ARG A 19 9.05 5.16 8.64
C ARG A 19 8.58 5.44 7.21
N PRO A 20 9.36 5.02 6.20
CA PRO A 20 8.87 5.10 4.83
C PRO A 20 7.64 4.20 4.67
N GLY A 21 6.63 4.71 3.98
CA GLY A 21 5.41 3.98 3.66
C GLY A 21 5.37 3.58 2.20
N THR A 22 4.26 2.98 1.79
CA THR A 22 4.07 2.52 0.40
C THR A 22 4.33 3.62 -0.62
N ALA A 23 3.80 4.82 -0.38
CA ALA A 23 4.00 5.94 -1.32
C ALA A 23 5.47 6.32 -1.45
N ASP A 24 6.23 6.27 -0.35
CA ASP A 24 7.67 6.56 -0.38
C ASP A 24 8.43 5.51 -1.19
N PHE A 25 8.10 4.24 -1.02
CA PHE A 25 8.73 3.15 -1.79
C PHE A 25 8.37 3.25 -3.27
N ILE A 26 7.12 3.61 -3.59
CA ILE A 26 6.73 3.79 -4.99
C ILE A 26 7.54 4.90 -5.63
N ALA A 27 7.68 6.04 -4.96
CA ALA A 27 8.45 7.16 -5.47
C ALA A 27 9.93 6.83 -5.64
N ALA A 28 10.49 5.99 -4.78
CA ALA A 28 11.91 5.64 -4.81
C ALA A 28 12.24 4.53 -5.81
N LEU A 29 11.36 3.56 -6.00
CA LEU A 29 11.66 2.33 -6.75
C LEU A 29 11.09 2.31 -8.17
N PHE A 30 10.04 3.08 -8.42
CA PHE A 30 9.31 3.01 -9.69
C PHE A 30 9.26 4.35 -10.40
N THR A 31 8.98 4.31 -11.70
CA THR A 31 8.71 5.51 -12.50
C THR A 31 7.31 5.41 -13.11
N ASP A 32 6.77 6.56 -13.50
CA ASP A 32 5.51 6.65 -14.25
C ASP A 32 4.34 5.95 -13.54
N PHE A 33 4.25 6.12 -12.21
CA PHE A 33 3.17 5.52 -11.45
C PHE A 33 1.83 6.15 -11.83
N PHE A 34 0.90 5.30 -12.27
CA PHE A 34 -0.47 5.67 -12.59
C PHE A 34 -1.40 5.03 -11.57
N GLU A 35 -1.90 5.83 -10.64
CA GLU A 35 -2.79 5.34 -9.60
C GLU A 35 -4.14 4.95 -10.17
N GLN A 36 -4.66 3.79 -9.75
CA GLN A 36 -5.99 3.32 -10.12
C GLN A 36 -6.82 3.17 -8.85
N LYS A 37 -8.01 3.77 -8.87
CA LYS A 37 -8.89 3.84 -7.69
C LYS A 37 -10.15 3.03 -7.91
N GLY A 38 -10.80 2.68 -6.80
CA GLY A 38 -12.12 2.10 -6.81
C GLY A 38 -12.15 0.58 -6.87
N ASP A 39 -13.22 0.01 -6.30
CA ASP A 39 -13.47 -1.43 -6.26
C ASP A 39 -14.40 -1.90 -7.38
N ARG A 40 -14.79 -1.01 -8.27
CA ARG A 40 -15.79 -1.19 -9.34
C ARG A 40 -17.21 -1.48 -8.81
N GLN A 41 -17.46 -1.15 -7.54
CA GLN A 41 -18.79 -1.25 -6.92
C GLN A 41 -19.18 0.05 -6.22
N ASN A 42 -18.76 1.18 -6.80
CA ASN A 42 -19.02 2.55 -6.32
C ASN A 42 -18.32 2.90 -5.00
N ARG A 43 -17.23 2.20 -4.66
CA ARG A 43 -16.47 2.48 -3.44
C ARG A 43 -15.00 2.66 -3.74
N GLU A 44 -14.37 3.53 -2.95
CA GLU A 44 -12.93 3.70 -2.93
C GLU A 44 -12.45 3.55 -1.50
N ASP A 45 -11.32 2.86 -1.32
CA ASP A 45 -10.67 2.75 -0.03
C ASP A 45 -9.26 3.33 -0.14
N PRO A 46 -9.04 4.53 0.38
CA PRO A 46 -7.72 5.17 0.27
C PRO A 46 -6.65 4.51 1.13
N SER A 47 -7.00 3.58 2.01
CA SER A 47 -6.01 2.81 2.79
C SER A 47 -5.22 1.82 1.93
N ILE A 48 -5.69 1.54 0.72
CA ILE A 48 -4.96 0.77 -0.29
C ILE A 48 -4.54 1.71 -1.41
N LEU A 49 -3.25 1.78 -1.67
CA LEU A 49 -2.67 2.52 -2.79
C LEU A 49 -2.28 1.51 -3.85
N GLY A 50 -2.80 1.65 -5.05
CA GLY A 50 -2.52 0.70 -6.10
C GLY A 50 -2.55 1.33 -7.49
N GLY A 51 -1.87 0.70 -8.41
CA GLY A 51 -1.80 1.17 -9.78
C GLY A 51 -0.76 0.44 -10.59
N ILE A 52 -0.42 1.04 -11.73
CA ILE A 52 0.56 0.52 -12.66
C ILE A 52 1.77 1.45 -12.65
N ALA A 53 2.97 0.86 -12.72
CA ALA A 53 4.21 1.63 -12.75
C ALA A 53 5.23 0.92 -13.62
N LEU A 54 6.37 1.57 -13.83
CA LEU A 54 7.51 0.94 -14.48
C LEU A 54 8.59 0.65 -13.44
N TYR A 55 9.04 -0.59 -13.40
CA TYR A 55 10.21 -0.98 -12.63
C TYR A 55 11.35 -1.32 -13.58
N LYS A 56 12.37 -0.47 -13.59
CA LYS A 56 13.50 -0.60 -14.54
C LYS A 56 13.02 -0.79 -15.98
N GLY A 57 12.00 -0.01 -16.37
CA GLY A 57 11.42 -0.04 -17.70
C GLY A 57 10.39 -1.14 -17.96
N HIS A 58 10.11 -1.99 -16.99
CA HIS A 58 9.12 -3.07 -17.13
C HIS A 58 7.80 -2.72 -16.43
N PRO A 59 6.65 -2.90 -17.10
CA PRO A 59 5.35 -2.64 -16.47
C PRO A 59 5.09 -3.60 -15.33
N VAL A 60 4.67 -3.06 -14.19
CA VAL A 60 4.31 -3.85 -13.01
C VAL A 60 3.03 -3.27 -12.40
N THR A 61 2.31 -4.09 -11.64
CA THR A 61 1.22 -3.64 -10.79
C THR A 61 1.74 -3.53 -9.36
N VAL A 62 1.49 -2.39 -8.73
CA VAL A 62 1.95 -2.13 -7.35
C VAL A 62 0.73 -1.94 -6.47
N ILE A 63 0.69 -2.64 -5.34
CA ILE A 63 -0.42 -2.55 -4.38
C ILE A 63 0.18 -2.51 -2.98
N GLY A 64 -0.25 -1.56 -2.16
CA GLY A 64 0.27 -1.49 -0.80
C GLY A 64 -0.70 -0.83 0.15
N HIS A 65 -0.51 -1.11 1.44
CA HIS A 65 -1.23 -0.41 2.49
C HIS A 65 -0.71 1.02 2.60
N ARG A 66 -1.60 1.96 2.91
CA ARG A 66 -1.22 3.36 3.05
C ARG A 66 -1.57 3.87 4.43
N LYS A 67 -0.54 4.35 5.12
CA LYS A 67 -0.67 5.09 6.38
C LYS A 67 -0.33 6.55 6.14
N GLY A 68 -0.95 7.43 6.93
CA GLY A 68 -0.64 8.85 6.86
C GLY A 68 0.56 9.22 7.72
N LYS A 69 1.07 10.41 7.47
CA LYS A 69 2.15 11.02 8.26
C LYS A 69 1.64 12.11 9.21
N THR A 70 0.35 12.40 9.14
CA THR A 70 -0.34 13.32 10.04
C THR A 70 -1.59 12.63 10.57
N LEU A 71 -2.18 13.18 11.63
CA LEU A 71 -3.45 12.64 12.15
C LEU A 71 -4.56 12.73 11.09
N GLU A 72 -4.61 13.84 10.37
CA GLU A 72 -5.60 14.05 9.32
C GLU A 72 -5.49 12.99 8.22
N GLU A 73 -4.27 12.73 7.74
CA GLU A 73 -4.03 11.68 6.75
C GLU A 73 -4.36 10.30 7.30
N ASN A 74 -4.01 10.01 8.54
CA ASN A 74 -4.31 8.72 9.16
C ASN A 74 -5.81 8.47 9.26
N VAL A 75 -6.58 9.51 9.59
CA VAL A 75 -8.04 9.40 9.59
C VAL A 75 -8.56 9.13 8.16
N ALA A 76 -8.03 9.85 7.17
CA ALA A 76 -8.43 9.67 5.77
C ALA A 76 -8.12 8.26 5.26
N TYR A 77 -7.00 7.68 5.70
CA TYR A 77 -6.55 6.35 5.27
C TYR A 77 -6.97 5.24 6.24
N ASN A 78 -7.86 5.54 7.17
CA ASN A 78 -8.35 4.63 8.20
C ASN A 78 -7.20 3.90 8.93
N PHE A 79 -6.11 4.65 9.23
CA PHE A 79 -4.92 4.16 9.93
C PHE A 79 -4.25 2.95 9.24
N GLY A 80 -4.40 2.84 7.92
CA GLY A 80 -3.86 1.73 7.16
C GLY A 80 -4.64 0.43 7.32
N MET A 81 -5.90 0.51 7.75
CA MET A 81 -6.78 -0.64 7.94
C MET A 81 -7.81 -0.72 6.83
N PRO A 82 -7.62 -1.58 5.81
CA PRO A 82 -8.54 -1.65 4.69
C PRO A 82 -9.90 -2.23 5.09
N GLY A 83 -10.96 -1.66 4.51
CA GLY A 83 -12.29 -2.27 4.53
C GLY A 83 -12.46 -3.26 3.39
N PRO A 84 -13.66 -3.87 3.26
CA PRO A 84 -13.94 -4.82 2.17
C PRO A 84 -13.68 -4.23 0.78
N GLU A 85 -13.98 -2.95 0.58
CA GLU A 85 -13.74 -2.25 -0.68
C GLU A 85 -12.26 -2.13 -1.02
N GLY A 86 -11.39 -2.03 -0.03
CA GLY A 86 -9.94 -2.03 -0.24
C GLY A 86 -9.43 -3.38 -0.74
N TYR A 87 -9.93 -4.46 -0.17
CA TYR A 87 -9.58 -5.79 -0.62
C TYR A 87 -10.13 -6.09 -2.01
N ARG A 88 -11.36 -5.64 -2.31
CA ARG A 88 -11.91 -5.76 -3.68
C ARG A 88 -11.08 -4.98 -4.69
N LYS A 89 -10.66 -3.77 -4.31
CA LYS A 89 -9.77 -2.96 -5.15
C LYS A 89 -8.45 -3.70 -5.43
N ALA A 90 -7.82 -4.26 -4.40
CA ALA A 90 -6.60 -5.01 -4.55
C ALA A 90 -6.80 -6.24 -5.45
N GLN A 91 -7.88 -6.98 -5.23
CA GLN A 91 -8.21 -8.15 -6.06
C GLN A 91 -8.43 -7.75 -7.52
N ARG A 92 -9.15 -6.67 -7.76
CA ARG A 92 -9.36 -6.16 -9.11
C ARG A 92 -8.04 -5.84 -9.82
N LEU A 93 -7.12 -5.21 -9.10
CA LEU A 93 -5.81 -4.87 -9.66
C LEU A 93 -4.96 -6.12 -9.92
N MET A 94 -5.07 -7.13 -9.07
CA MET A 94 -4.39 -8.41 -9.28
C MET A 94 -4.96 -9.15 -10.49
N ASP A 95 -6.28 -9.18 -10.65
CA ASP A 95 -6.94 -9.78 -11.79
C ASP A 95 -6.53 -9.08 -13.11
N GLN A 96 -6.46 -7.76 -13.08
CA GLN A 96 -6.00 -6.97 -14.22
C GLN A 96 -4.53 -7.28 -14.56
N ALA A 97 -3.69 -7.40 -13.52
CA ALA A 97 -2.28 -7.73 -13.71
C ALA A 97 -2.11 -9.11 -14.36
N GLU A 98 -2.89 -10.09 -13.94
CA GLU A 98 -2.89 -11.42 -14.53
C GLU A 98 -3.31 -11.36 -16.00
N LYS A 99 -4.37 -10.64 -16.31
CA LYS A 99 -4.88 -10.49 -17.67
C LYS A 99 -3.83 -9.92 -18.61
N PHE A 100 -3.08 -8.91 -18.15
CA PHE A 100 -2.08 -8.24 -18.96
C PHE A 100 -0.66 -8.72 -18.69
N LYS A 101 -0.51 -9.79 -17.91
CA LYS A 101 0.77 -10.45 -17.61
C LYS A 101 1.78 -9.50 -16.97
N ARG A 102 1.32 -8.65 -16.05
CA ARG A 102 2.21 -7.80 -15.26
C ARG A 102 2.50 -8.48 -13.92
N PRO A 103 3.75 -8.49 -13.47
CA PRO A 103 4.06 -8.89 -12.10
C PRO A 103 3.35 -7.98 -11.10
N VAL A 104 2.99 -8.54 -9.94
CA VAL A 104 2.38 -7.78 -8.84
C VAL A 104 3.42 -7.63 -7.73
N ILE A 105 3.64 -6.39 -7.33
CA ILE A 105 4.53 -6.07 -6.20
C ILE A 105 3.66 -5.51 -5.10
N THR A 106 3.74 -6.12 -3.91
CA THR A 106 2.92 -5.70 -2.77
C THR A 106 3.78 -5.16 -1.63
N PHE A 107 3.26 -4.15 -0.95
CA PHE A 107 3.83 -3.60 0.28
C PHE A 107 2.82 -3.79 1.39
N VAL A 108 3.13 -4.68 2.33
CA VAL A 108 2.25 -5.00 3.45
C VAL A 108 2.67 -4.19 4.67
N ASP A 109 1.82 -3.28 5.10
CA ASP A 109 2.09 -2.40 6.22
C ASP A 109 0.78 -1.95 6.87
N THR A 110 0.22 -2.81 7.69
CA THR A 110 -1.08 -2.56 8.33
C THR A 110 -1.10 -3.09 9.76
N PRO A 111 -1.80 -2.39 10.69
CA PRO A 111 -2.07 -2.96 12.00
C PRO A 111 -3.15 -4.05 11.97
N GLY A 112 -3.94 -4.12 10.89
CA GLY A 112 -4.99 -5.13 10.74
C GLY A 112 -6.07 -4.69 9.78
N ALA A 113 -7.06 -5.55 9.59
CA ALA A 113 -8.24 -5.23 8.80
C ALA A 113 -9.24 -4.41 9.62
N TYR A 114 -10.01 -3.60 8.94
CA TYR A 114 -11.11 -2.86 9.53
C TYR A 114 -12.28 -3.80 9.87
#